data_1ae8acaf4a78e79c90fcaefd77c87d56
#
_entry.id   1ae8acaf4a78e79c90fcaefd77c87d56
#
_cell.length_a   1.000
_cell.length_b   1.000
_cell.length_c   1.000
_cell.angle_alpha   90.00
_cell.angle_beta   90.00
_cell.angle_gamma   90.00
#
_symmetry.space_group_name_H-M   'P 1'
#
loop_
_entity.id
_entity.type
_entity.pdbx_description
1 polymer ?
#
loop_
_entity_poly.entity_id
_entity_poly.type
_entity_poly.pdbx_seq_one_letter_code
_entity_poly.pdbx_strand_id
1 'polypeptide(L)'
;MQPVYLDNNATTRADPAVVAAMLPYFSEQFGNASSAHAFGREVAPALKQARGALRQLLGAASDAEIVFTSGGTESDNTAILSALATQDGRDEIVTTAVEHPAVLAVIEHLEATRGIKVHRIGVDGSGRLDLDGYVRALGPRTALASVMWANNETGMLFPVARLAELAHGAGALFHTDAVQAVGKVAIDLKATAIDLLSLSGHKLHGPKGIGALYVRKGTPFDALLRGGPQERRRRGGTENVPGIVGLGKAAELALAGLSDEAGRVGALRDRLERAIVDRIGHCVVIGDRDARVPNTTNIAFAHLDGEAILHRLTGAGIAASLGSACASGSMEPSHVLRAMKVAPELLKGAIRFSLSRDTTAAEIDRVIEALPGIFARVRASAPSWQAHLQSSSTATMEPAL
;
A
#
# COMPACT_ATOMS: atom_id res chain seq x y z
N MET A 1 -0.78 -17.23 25.19
CA MET A 1 0.35 -16.65 24.42
C MET A 1 -0.11 -15.35 23.76
N GLN A 2 0.75 -14.34 23.68
CA GLN A 2 0.40 -13.12 22.92
C GLN A 2 0.30 -13.48 21.43
N PRO A 3 -0.72 -12.94 20.71
CA PRO A 3 -0.87 -13.16 19.27
C PRO A 3 0.32 -12.58 18.50
N VAL A 4 0.64 -13.18 17.34
CA VAL A 4 1.61 -12.66 16.37
C VAL A 4 0.86 -11.91 15.28
N TYR A 5 1.21 -10.65 15.04
CA TYR A 5 0.55 -9.81 14.06
C TYR A 5 1.40 -9.67 12.79
N LEU A 6 0.98 -10.34 11.72
CA LEU A 6 1.62 -10.34 10.40
C LEU A 6 0.67 -9.79 9.31
N ASP A 7 -0.14 -8.79 9.66
CA ASP A 7 -1.05 -8.10 8.72
C ASP A 7 -0.83 -6.57 8.70
N ASN A 8 0.43 -6.15 8.76
CA ASN A 8 0.80 -4.73 8.84
C ASN A 8 0.49 -3.92 7.55
N ASN A 9 0.31 -4.58 6.41
CA ASN A 9 -0.16 -3.91 5.20
C ASN A 9 -1.66 -3.54 5.27
N ALA A 10 -2.46 -4.19 6.10
CA ALA A 10 -3.85 -3.78 6.35
C ALA A 10 -3.89 -2.54 7.25
N THR A 11 -3.19 -2.56 8.37
CA THR A 11 -2.99 -1.43 9.28
C THR A 11 -1.84 -1.75 10.23
N THR A 12 -1.16 -0.74 10.76
CA THR A 12 -0.15 -0.93 11.80
C THR A 12 -0.70 -0.49 13.16
N ARG A 13 -0.10 -1.01 14.23
CA ARG A 13 -0.30 -0.47 15.59
C ARG A 13 0.28 0.94 15.64
N ALA A 14 -0.45 1.88 16.23
CA ALA A 14 0.11 3.20 16.50
C ALA A 14 1.27 3.08 17.50
N ASP A 15 2.39 3.74 17.19
CA ASP A 15 3.56 3.76 18.06
C ASP A 15 3.23 4.48 19.39
N PRO A 16 3.64 3.98 20.55
CA PRO A 16 3.41 4.65 21.83
C PRO A 16 3.92 6.12 21.85
N ALA A 17 5.06 6.40 21.21
CA ALA A 17 5.58 7.76 21.11
C ALA A 17 4.71 8.65 20.22
N VAL A 18 4.05 8.09 19.20
CA VAL A 18 3.07 8.81 18.38
C VAL A 18 1.84 9.14 19.21
N VAL A 19 1.30 8.17 19.96
CA VAL A 19 0.14 8.40 20.84
C VAL A 19 0.46 9.47 21.88
N ALA A 20 1.63 9.37 22.54
CA ALA A 20 2.06 10.36 23.54
C ALA A 20 2.17 11.78 22.95
N ALA A 21 2.70 11.91 21.72
CA ALA A 21 2.80 13.19 21.02
C ALA A 21 1.43 13.81 20.69
N MET A 22 0.40 12.99 20.46
CA MET A 22 -0.96 13.44 20.13
C MET A 22 -1.74 13.94 21.35
N LEU A 23 -1.53 13.34 22.54
CA LEU A 23 -2.38 13.54 23.72
C LEU A 23 -2.60 15.00 24.11
N PRO A 24 -1.58 15.89 24.16
CA PRO A 24 -1.79 17.29 24.56
C PRO A 24 -2.76 18.04 23.66
N TYR A 25 -2.88 17.66 22.39
CA TYR A 25 -3.70 18.36 21.40
C TYR A 25 -5.20 18.00 21.45
N PHE A 26 -5.60 17.08 22.33
CA PHE A 26 -7.02 16.79 22.55
C PHE A 26 -7.67 17.69 23.60
N SER A 27 -6.91 18.16 24.59
CA SER A 27 -7.47 18.87 25.74
C SER A 27 -6.66 20.08 26.21
N GLU A 28 -5.33 20.03 26.18
CA GLU A 28 -4.45 21.07 26.68
C GLU A 28 -4.18 22.14 25.61
N GLN A 29 -3.74 21.72 24.42
CA GLN A 29 -3.43 22.55 23.25
C GLN A 29 -4.52 22.41 22.18
N PHE A 30 -5.76 22.67 22.52
CA PHE A 30 -6.95 22.43 21.71
C PHE A 30 -7.28 23.55 20.73
N GLY A 31 -6.47 24.59 20.64
CA GLY A 31 -6.78 25.80 19.87
C GLY A 31 -6.91 25.52 18.36
N ASN A 32 -7.77 26.31 17.70
CA ASN A 32 -7.86 26.31 16.25
C ASN A 32 -6.63 27.01 15.65
N ALA A 33 -5.85 26.33 14.83
CA ALA A 33 -4.61 26.84 14.25
C ALA A 33 -4.81 28.11 13.38
N SER A 34 -6.03 28.33 12.89
CA SER A 34 -6.40 29.53 12.11
C SER A 34 -6.74 30.74 12.97
N SER A 35 -6.85 30.61 14.32
CA SER A 35 -7.20 31.70 15.23
C SER A 35 -6.00 32.58 15.60
N ALA A 36 -6.19 33.89 15.61
CA ALA A 36 -5.13 34.86 15.90
C ALA A 36 -4.77 35.00 17.42
N HIS A 37 -5.61 34.48 18.32
CA HIS A 37 -5.36 34.51 19.77
C HIS A 37 -4.33 33.46 20.21
N ALA A 38 -3.90 33.49 21.47
CA ALA A 38 -2.85 32.67 22.04
C ALA A 38 -3.07 31.16 21.78
N PHE A 39 -4.24 30.61 22.05
CA PHE A 39 -4.57 29.21 21.87
C PHE A 39 -4.34 28.73 20.44
N GLY A 40 -4.69 29.55 19.42
CA GLY A 40 -4.42 29.18 18.01
C GLY A 40 -2.93 29.23 17.66
N ARG A 41 -2.21 30.24 18.20
CA ARG A 41 -0.78 30.35 17.95
C ARG A 41 0.06 29.26 18.61
N GLU A 42 -0.42 28.66 19.69
CA GLU A 42 0.27 27.54 20.38
C GLU A 42 0.34 26.25 19.51
N VAL A 43 -0.67 26.00 18.68
CA VAL A 43 -0.72 24.77 17.86
C VAL A 43 -0.01 24.92 16.51
N ALA A 44 0.16 26.12 15.99
CA ALA A 44 0.76 26.37 14.67
C ALA A 44 2.19 25.81 14.52
N PRO A 45 3.10 25.90 15.51
CA PRO A 45 4.43 25.30 15.43
C PRO A 45 4.41 23.79 15.26
N ALA A 46 3.47 23.09 15.91
CA ALA A 46 3.34 21.63 15.81
C ALA A 46 2.94 21.18 14.39
N LEU A 47 2.00 21.91 13.75
CA LEU A 47 1.64 21.67 12.35
C LEU A 47 2.84 21.88 11.40
N LYS A 48 3.63 22.92 11.64
CA LYS A 48 4.83 23.21 10.87
C LYS A 48 5.89 22.10 11.04
N GLN A 49 6.12 21.65 12.28
CA GLN A 49 7.05 20.56 12.57
C GLN A 49 6.62 19.26 11.90
N ALA A 50 5.35 18.88 12.01
CA ALA A 50 4.80 17.67 11.36
C ALA A 50 4.98 17.70 9.84
N ARG A 51 4.73 18.86 9.23
CA ARG A 51 4.94 19.06 7.79
C ARG A 51 6.42 18.95 7.41
N GLY A 52 7.32 19.50 8.21
CA GLY A 52 8.77 19.39 8.06
C GLY A 52 9.26 17.94 8.14
N ALA A 53 8.70 17.14 9.07
CA ALA A 53 9.02 15.72 9.19
C ALA A 53 8.61 14.92 7.93
N LEU A 54 7.41 15.17 7.40
CA LEU A 54 6.97 14.57 6.13
C LEU A 54 7.84 15.00 4.95
N ARG A 55 8.18 16.29 4.86
CA ARG A 55 9.10 16.80 3.84
C ARG A 55 10.43 16.04 3.87
N GLN A 56 10.99 15.79 5.05
CA GLN A 56 12.25 15.06 5.20
C GLN A 56 12.10 13.59 4.81
N LEU A 57 11.04 12.91 5.26
CA LEU A 57 10.78 11.50 4.93
C LEU A 57 10.60 11.28 3.43
N LEU A 58 9.97 12.22 2.72
CA LEU A 58 9.71 12.16 1.29
C LEU A 58 10.83 12.75 0.43
N GLY A 59 11.85 13.37 1.03
CA GLY A 59 12.85 14.11 0.27
C GLY A 59 12.23 15.25 -0.57
N ALA A 60 11.13 15.85 -0.11
CA ALA A 60 10.47 16.94 -0.82
C ALA A 60 11.27 18.26 -0.70
N ALA A 61 11.15 19.14 -1.69
CA ALA A 61 11.92 20.39 -1.76
C ALA A 61 11.41 21.43 -0.74
N SER A 62 10.10 21.47 -0.49
CA SER A 62 9.45 22.49 0.33
C SER A 62 8.33 21.92 1.19
N ASP A 63 8.16 22.47 2.39
CA ASP A 63 6.99 22.22 3.25
C ASP A 63 5.67 22.59 2.54
N ALA A 64 5.73 23.51 1.58
CA ALA A 64 4.57 23.92 0.80
C ALA A 64 4.03 22.80 -0.12
N GLU A 65 4.81 21.78 -0.39
CA GLU A 65 4.42 20.64 -1.23
C GLU A 65 3.61 19.59 -0.49
N ILE A 66 3.52 19.67 0.84
CA ILE A 66 2.74 18.75 1.66
C ILE A 66 1.35 19.32 1.92
N VAL A 67 0.31 18.55 1.69
CA VAL A 67 -1.11 18.84 1.99
C VAL A 67 -1.64 17.74 2.89
N PHE A 68 -2.12 18.07 4.08
CA PHE A 68 -2.74 17.08 4.97
C PHE A 68 -4.14 16.71 4.50
N THR A 69 -4.45 15.42 4.56
CA THR A 69 -5.72 14.82 4.15
C THR A 69 -6.22 13.87 5.24
N SER A 70 -7.40 13.28 5.08
CA SER A 70 -7.91 12.27 6.02
C SER A 70 -7.29 10.87 5.83
N GLY A 71 -6.53 10.65 4.76
CA GLY A 71 -5.91 9.35 4.45
C GLY A 71 -5.56 9.19 2.99
N GLY A 72 -5.06 7.99 2.61
CA GLY A 72 -4.68 7.67 1.24
C GLY A 72 -5.84 7.84 0.26
N THR A 73 -7.03 7.34 0.59
CA THR A 73 -8.20 7.43 -0.29
C THR A 73 -8.59 8.86 -0.64
N GLU A 74 -8.57 9.80 0.32
CA GLU A 74 -8.81 11.22 0.02
C GLU A 74 -7.69 11.77 -0.87
N SER A 75 -6.44 11.38 -0.61
CA SER A 75 -5.29 11.83 -1.41
C SER A 75 -5.37 11.35 -2.84
N ASP A 76 -5.66 10.06 -3.07
CA ASP A 76 -5.81 9.47 -4.41
C ASP A 76 -6.94 10.12 -5.19
N ASN A 77 -8.12 10.24 -4.57
CA ASN A 77 -9.26 10.92 -5.20
C ASN A 77 -8.93 12.38 -5.55
N THR A 78 -8.29 13.10 -4.64
CA THR A 78 -7.89 14.50 -4.87
C THR A 78 -6.90 14.59 -6.03
N ALA A 79 -5.89 13.73 -6.09
CA ALA A 79 -4.89 13.73 -7.16
C ALA A 79 -5.53 13.50 -8.53
N ILE A 80 -6.39 12.47 -8.64
CA ILE A 80 -7.04 12.09 -9.91
C ILE A 80 -8.01 13.17 -10.38
N LEU A 81 -8.89 13.65 -9.49
CA LEU A 81 -9.89 14.66 -9.84
C LEU A 81 -9.25 16.02 -10.15
N SER A 82 -8.20 16.40 -9.39
CA SER A 82 -7.45 17.64 -9.63
C SER A 82 -6.74 17.61 -11.00
N ALA A 83 -6.09 16.50 -11.35
CA ALA A 83 -5.40 16.37 -12.62
C ALA A 83 -6.38 16.55 -13.81
N LEU A 84 -7.53 15.90 -13.77
CA LEU A 84 -8.56 16.05 -14.81
C LEU A 84 -9.15 17.46 -14.88
N ALA A 85 -9.28 18.12 -13.73
CA ALA A 85 -9.84 19.48 -13.68
C ALA A 85 -8.88 20.57 -14.17
N THR A 86 -7.57 20.28 -14.17
CA THR A 86 -6.53 21.27 -14.47
C THR A 86 -5.76 21.03 -15.77
N GLN A 87 -6.07 19.94 -16.47
CA GLN A 87 -5.46 19.57 -17.74
C GLN A 87 -6.46 19.75 -18.89
N ASP A 88 -6.68 21.00 -19.31
CA ASP A 88 -7.65 21.34 -20.35
C ASP A 88 -7.44 20.54 -21.64
N GLY A 89 -8.52 19.98 -22.17
CA GLY A 89 -8.52 19.17 -23.39
C GLY A 89 -7.93 17.76 -23.24
N ARG A 90 -7.54 17.35 -22.02
CA ARG A 90 -7.04 16.00 -21.71
C ARG A 90 -8.06 15.23 -20.88
N ASP A 91 -8.49 14.09 -21.36
CA ASP A 91 -9.57 13.28 -20.81
C ASP A 91 -9.24 11.79 -20.78
N GLU A 92 -7.97 11.44 -20.86
CA GLU A 92 -7.49 10.07 -20.76
C GLU A 92 -6.65 9.90 -19.48
N ILE A 93 -6.80 8.75 -18.83
CA ILE A 93 -6.00 8.31 -17.67
C ILE A 93 -5.27 7.02 -18.03
N VAL A 94 -3.98 6.95 -17.68
CA VAL A 94 -3.20 5.73 -17.74
C VAL A 94 -2.99 5.24 -16.31
N THR A 95 -3.36 3.98 -16.00
CA THR A 95 -3.22 3.38 -14.68
C THR A 95 -2.86 1.90 -14.81
N THR A 96 -2.71 1.18 -13.69
CA THR A 96 -2.44 -0.26 -13.73
C THR A 96 -3.67 -1.09 -13.37
N ALA A 97 -3.67 -2.36 -13.79
CA ALA A 97 -4.72 -3.32 -13.43
C ALA A 97 -4.61 -3.79 -11.97
N VAL A 98 -3.57 -3.37 -11.23
CA VAL A 98 -3.25 -3.85 -9.89
C VAL A 98 -3.30 -2.76 -8.82
N GLU A 99 -3.91 -1.61 -9.14
CA GLU A 99 -4.08 -0.49 -8.20
C GLU A 99 -4.97 -0.85 -7.00
N HIS A 100 -4.82 -0.06 -5.94
CA HIS A 100 -5.72 -0.13 -4.80
C HIS A 100 -7.14 0.32 -5.19
N PRO A 101 -8.21 -0.21 -4.55
CA PRO A 101 -9.59 0.23 -4.81
C PRO A 101 -9.82 1.73 -4.70
N ALA A 102 -9.04 2.47 -3.89
CA ALA A 102 -9.12 3.93 -3.80
C ALA A 102 -8.84 4.64 -5.13
N VAL A 103 -8.00 4.04 -5.98
CA VAL A 103 -7.71 4.50 -7.34
C VAL A 103 -8.70 3.91 -8.34
N LEU A 104 -8.92 2.59 -8.31
CA LEU A 104 -9.79 1.92 -9.29
C LEU A 104 -11.22 2.43 -9.24
N ALA A 105 -11.81 2.56 -8.05
CA ALA A 105 -13.21 2.95 -7.91
C ALA A 105 -13.48 4.39 -8.38
N VAL A 106 -12.59 5.34 -8.12
CA VAL A 106 -12.76 6.71 -8.63
C VAL A 106 -12.62 6.76 -10.15
N ILE A 107 -11.70 5.99 -10.71
CA ILE A 107 -11.50 5.91 -12.16
C ILE A 107 -12.72 5.27 -12.85
N GLU A 108 -13.24 4.16 -12.32
CA GLU A 108 -14.46 3.50 -12.81
C GLU A 108 -15.69 4.44 -12.75
N HIS A 109 -15.81 5.19 -11.66
CA HIS A 109 -16.85 6.22 -11.54
C HIS A 109 -16.72 7.29 -12.63
N LEU A 110 -15.51 7.74 -12.92
CA LEU A 110 -15.26 8.76 -13.93
C LEU A 110 -15.50 8.24 -15.36
N GLU A 111 -15.13 7.01 -15.66
CA GLU A 111 -15.49 6.36 -16.93
C GLU A 111 -17.02 6.35 -17.13
N ALA A 112 -17.75 5.90 -16.09
CA ALA A 112 -19.21 5.75 -16.18
C ALA A 112 -19.96 7.09 -16.25
N THR A 113 -19.47 8.13 -15.56
CA THR A 113 -20.22 9.40 -15.40
C THR A 113 -19.73 10.54 -16.28
N ARG A 114 -18.45 10.53 -16.69
CA ARG A 114 -17.83 11.61 -17.47
C ARG A 114 -17.29 11.16 -18.83
N GLY A 115 -17.35 9.86 -19.14
CA GLY A 115 -16.82 9.30 -20.39
C GLY A 115 -15.29 9.41 -20.50
N ILE A 116 -14.57 9.49 -19.38
CA ILE A 116 -13.10 9.50 -19.35
C ILE A 116 -12.59 8.18 -19.93
N LYS A 117 -11.63 8.24 -20.84
CA LYS A 117 -10.99 7.03 -21.35
C LYS A 117 -9.87 6.56 -20.43
N VAL A 118 -9.89 5.30 -20.05
CA VAL A 118 -8.91 4.71 -19.12
C VAL A 118 -8.13 3.59 -19.79
N HIS A 119 -6.81 3.69 -19.71
CA HIS A 119 -5.88 2.66 -20.15
C HIS A 119 -5.37 1.92 -18.91
N ARG A 120 -5.81 0.68 -18.72
CA ARG A 120 -5.36 -0.20 -17.61
C ARG A 120 -4.22 -1.08 -18.08
N ILE A 121 -3.01 -0.75 -17.66
CA ILE A 121 -1.79 -1.47 -18.03
C ILE A 121 -1.69 -2.75 -17.21
N GLY A 122 -1.43 -3.84 -17.91
CA GLY A 122 -1.26 -5.16 -17.29
C GLY A 122 0.11 -5.35 -16.64
N VAL A 123 0.22 -6.48 -15.93
CA VAL A 123 1.47 -6.97 -15.37
C VAL A 123 1.74 -8.39 -15.85
N ASP A 124 3.00 -8.83 -15.81
CA ASP A 124 3.37 -10.22 -16.08
C ASP A 124 3.13 -11.14 -14.87
N GLY A 125 3.43 -12.43 -15.00
CA GLY A 125 3.28 -13.41 -13.92
C GLY A 125 4.15 -13.14 -12.69
N SER A 126 5.19 -12.33 -12.82
CA SER A 126 6.05 -11.85 -11.73
C SER A 126 5.55 -10.55 -11.11
N GLY A 127 4.48 -9.95 -11.65
CA GLY A 127 3.94 -8.67 -11.21
C GLY A 127 4.66 -7.45 -11.78
N ARG A 128 5.55 -7.61 -12.76
CA ARG A 128 6.24 -6.50 -13.42
C ARG A 128 5.32 -5.84 -14.43
N LEU A 129 5.35 -4.51 -14.48
CA LEU A 129 4.52 -3.71 -15.39
C LEU A 129 4.87 -3.98 -16.87
N ASP A 130 3.86 -4.06 -17.74
CA ASP A 130 4.04 -3.98 -19.19
C ASP A 130 4.47 -2.54 -19.57
N LEU A 131 5.79 -2.30 -19.55
CA LEU A 131 6.35 -0.98 -19.82
C LEU A 131 6.06 -0.52 -21.26
N ASP A 132 6.09 -1.43 -22.23
CA ASP A 132 5.79 -1.10 -23.62
C ASP A 132 4.30 -0.70 -23.78
N GLY A 133 3.42 -1.43 -23.12
CA GLY A 133 2.00 -1.08 -23.02
C GLY A 133 1.77 0.28 -22.38
N TYR A 134 2.51 0.59 -21.31
CA TYR A 134 2.47 1.89 -20.65
C TYR A 134 2.87 3.03 -21.63
N VAL A 135 3.99 2.88 -22.32
CA VAL A 135 4.47 3.87 -23.27
C VAL A 135 3.48 4.08 -24.43
N ARG A 136 2.90 2.99 -24.97
CA ARG A 136 1.90 3.09 -26.04
C ARG A 136 0.60 3.76 -25.61
N ALA A 137 0.24 3.67 -24.33
CA ALA A 137 -0.98 4.26 -23.78
C ALA A 137 -0.85 5.78 -23.52
N LEU A 138 0.37 6.27 -23.36
CA LEU A 138 0.62 7.71 -23.17
C LEU A 138 0.41 8.48 -24.48
N GLY A 139 -0.29 9.60 -24.39
CA GLY A 139 -0.58 10.43 -25.58
C GLY A 139 -0.95 11.87 -25.23
N PRO A 140 -1.22 12.70 -26.24
CA PRO A 140 -1.50 14.12 -26.04
C PRO A 140 -2.82 14.37 -25.28
N ARG A 141 -3.70 13.37 -25.19
CA ARG A 141 -4.94 13.44 -24.41
C ARG A 141 -4.79 12.89 -22.99
N THR A 142 -3.65 12.32 -22.62
CA THR A 142 -3.43 11.81 -21.28
C THR A 142 -3.32 12.97 -20.29
N ALA A 143 -4.28 13.08 -19.37
CA ALA A 143 -4.26 14.06 -18.29
C ALA A 143 -3.35 13.60 -17.14
N LEU A 144 -3.43 12.30 -16.81
CA LEU A 144 -2.76 11.73 -15.68
C LEU A 144 -2.29 10.30 -15.96
N ALA A 145 -1.06 10.00 -15.58
CA ALA A 145 -0.65 8.63 -15.34
C ALA A 145 -0.60 8.38 -13.83
N SER A 146 -1.34 7.38 -13.33
CA SER A 146 -1.42 7.03 -11.92
C SER A 146 -0.98 5.58 -11.72
N VAL A 147 0.17 5.39 -11.09
CA VAL A 147 0.75 4.06 -10.85
C VAL A 147 1.20 3.97 -9.40
N MET A 148 0.73 2.97 -8.66
CA MET A 148 1.16 2.75 -7.29
C MET A 148 2.66 2.50 -7.20
N TRP A 149 3.29 2.93 -6.09
CA TRP A 149 4.74 2.69 -5.88
C TRP A 149 5.03 1.27 -5.44
N ALA A 150 4.18 0.75 -4.55
CA ALA A 150 4.31 -0.62 -4.05
C ALA A 150 2.94 -1.28 -3.93
N ASN A 151 2.82 -2.51 -4.42
CA ASN A 151 1.56 -3.24 -4.33
C ASN A 151 1.32 -3.76 -2.90
N ASN A 152 0.12 -3.54 -2.39
CA ASN A 152 -0.27 -3.90 -1.02
C ASN A 152 -0.44 -5.41 -0.79
N GLU A 153 -0.59 -6.21 -1.85
CA GLU A 153 -0.79 -7.66 -1.75
C GLU A 153 0.51 -8.44 -1.91
N THR A 154 1.30 -8.10 -2.93
CA THR A 154 2.53 -8.82 -3.29
C THR A 154 3.80 -8.16 -2.76
N GLY A 155 3.71 -6.88 -2.41
CA GLY A 155 4.87 -6.07 -2.06
C GLY A 155 5.67 -5.55 -3.26
N MET A 156 5.31 -5.91 -4.49
CA MET A 156 6.01 -5.51 -5.71
C MET A 156 6.22 -4.01 -5.80
N LEU A 157 7.43 -3.60 -6.16
CA LEU A 157 7.81 -2.21 -6.41
C LEU A 157 7.73 -1.90 -7.91
N PHE A 158 7.13 -0.76 -8.23
CA PHE A 158 7.07 -0.25 -9.60
C PHE A 158 8.12 0.84 -9.82
N PRO A 159 8.69 0.98 -11.05
CA PRO A 159 9.74 1.95 -11.34
C PRO A 159 9.18 3.37 -11.56
N VAL A 160 8.49 3.91 -10.55
CA VAL A 160 7.67 5.14 -10.64
C VAL A 160 8.48 6.37 -11.07
N ALA A 161 9.75 6.48 -10.74
CA ALA A 161 10.60 7.57 -11.21
C ALA A 161 10.71 7.56 -12.74
N ARG A 162 10.96 6.39 -13.33
CA ARG A 162 11.03 6.23 -14.79
C ARG A 162 9.67 6.45 -15.46
N LEU A 163 8.59 5.95 -14.83
CA LEU A 163 7.22 6.12 -15.35
C LEU A 163 6.81 7.60 -15.35
N ALA A 164 7.21 8.37 -14.34
CA ALA A 164 6.96 9.80 -14.27
C ALA A 164 7.66 10.57 -15.40
N GLU A 165 8.93 10.23 -15.70
CA GLU A 165 9.65 10.82 -16.82
C GLU A 165 8.94 10.57 -18.16
N LEU A 166 8.46 9.35 -18.38
CA LEU A 166 7.73 8.97 -19.59
C LEU A 166 6.39 9.70 -19.69
N ALA A 167 5.65 9.85 -18.58
CA ALA A 167 4.40 10.61 -18.55
C ALA A 167 4.63 12.09 -18.89
N HIS A 168 5.67 12.70 -18.32
CA HIS A 168 6.06 14.08 -18.65
C HIS A 168 6.45 14.24 -20.12
N GLY A 169 7.10 13.23 -20.71
CA GLY A 169 7.42 13.21 -22.14
C GLY A 169 6.17 13.31 -23.05
N ALA A 170 5.01 12.85 -22.55
CA ALA A 170 3.71 12.99 -23.20
C ALA A 170 2.93 14.25 -22.72
N GLY A 171 3.49 15.03 -21.81
CA GLY A 171 2.87 16.20 -21.19
C GLY A 171 1.78 15.86 -20.17
N ALA A 172 1.71 14.63 -19.68
CA ALA A 172 0.79 14.19 -18.65
C ALA A 172 1.37 14.42 -17.25
N LEU A 173 0.51 14.67 -16.25
CA LEU A 173 0.89 14.62 -14.84
C LEU A 173 1.12 13.19 -14.40
N PHE A 174 1.95 13.02 -13.37
CA PHE A 174 2.20 11.71 -12.77
C PHE A 174 1.84 11.68 -11.28
N HIS A 175 0.97 10.72 -10.92
CA HIS A 175 0.59 10.42 -9.54
C HIS A 175 1.08 9.03 -9.15
N THR A 176 1.44 8.86 -7.88
CA THR A 176 1.70 7.54 -7.28
C THR A 176 0.99 7.37 -5.93
N ASP A 177 0.22 6.29 -5.79
CA ASP A 177 -0.16 5.79 -4.48
C ASP A 177 1.07 5.15 -3.84
N ALA A 178 1.68 5.87 -2.89
CA ALA A 178 2.86 5.41 -2.17
C ALA A 178 2.55 4.92 -0.75
N VAL A 179 1.28 4.65 -0.45
CA VAL A 179 0.80 4.21 0.88
C VAL A 179 1.56 2.99 1.39
N GLN A 180 1.98 2.09 0.52
CA GLN A 180 2.77 0.91 0.91
C GLN A 180 4.28 1.09 0.75
N ALA A 181 4.76 2.18 0.17
CA ALA A 181 6.18 2.45 -0.05
C ALA A 181 6.79 3.38 1.03
N VAL A 182 6.04 4.44 1.41
CA VAL A 182 6.52 5.43 2.39
C VAL A 182 6.87 4.76 3.72
N GLY A 183 8.07 5.05 4.23
CA GLY A 183 8.61 4.46 5.45
C GLY A 183 9.14 3.03 5.32
N LYS A 184 9.10 2.43 4.12
CA LYS A 184 9.64 1.09 3.84
C LYS A 184 10.78 1.11 2.82
N VAL A 185 10.75 2.09 1.92
CA VAL A 185 11.84 2.34 0.96
C VAL A 185 12.26 3.80 1.03
N ALA A 186 13.52 4.07 0.65
CA ALA A 186 14.02 5.43 0.57
C ALA A 186 13.33 6.20 -0.57
N ILE A 187 12.89 7.42 -0.28
CA ILE A 187 12.21 8.30 -1.24
C ILE A 187 12.96 9.64 -1.29
N ASP A 188 13.27 10.12 -2.48
CA ASP A 188 13.79 11.48 -2.73
C ASP A 188 13.01 12.11 -3.89
N LEU A 189 11.92 12.80 -3.58
CA LEU A 189 11.06 13.41 -4.58
C LEU A 189 11.75 14.55 -5.35
N LYS A 190 12.83 15.13 -4.84
CA LYS A 190 13.62 16.13 -5.59
C LYS A 190 14.32 15.50 -6.80
N ALA A 191 14.69 14.22 -6.70
CA ALA A 191 15.38 13.49 -7.75
C ALA A 191 14.42 12.82 -8.75
N THR A 192 13.11 13.05 -8.67
CA THR A 192 12.11 12.42 -9.53
C THR A 192 11.28 13.46 -10.28
N ALA A 193 10.51 13.02 -11.27
CA ALA A 193 9.50 13.82 -11.97
C ALA A 193 8.06 13.59 -11.44
N ILE A 194 7.89 13.01 -10.24
CA ILE A 194 6.58 12.74 -9.66
C ILE A 194 5.91 14.05 -9.26
N ASP A 195 4.68 14.30 -9.74
CA ASP A 195 3.91 15.51 -9.44
C ASP A 195 3.09 15.37 -8.16
N LEU A 196 2.48 14.19 -7.96
CA LEU A 196 1.54 13.91 -6.89
C LEU A 196 1.90 12.57 -6.22
N LEU A 197 1.88 12.53 -4.88
CA LEU A 197 2.11 11.28 -4.13
C LEU A 197 1.17 11.21 -2.93
N SER A 198 0.45 10.09 -2.83
CA SER A 198 -0.46 9.80 -1.72
C SER A 198 0.19 8.95 -0.64
N LEU A 199 -0.09 9.27 0.64
CA LEU A 199 0.31 8.46 1.79
C LEU A 199 -0.76 8.42 2.89
N SER A 200 -0.68 7.42 3.78
CA SER A 200 -1.61 7.24 4.90
C SER A 200 -0.89 6.96 6.21
N GLY A 201 -1.26 7.66 7.28
CA GLY A 201 -0.58 7.57 8.58
C GLY A 201 -0.62 6.19 9.21
N HIS A 202 -1.75 5.48 9.09
CA HIS A 202 -1.91 4.17 9.69
C HIS A 202 -1.07 3.04 9.07
N LYS A 203 -0.33 3.32 8.00
CA LYS A 203 0.65 2.39 7.41
C LYS A 203 2.09 2.64 7.90
N LEU A 204 2.28 3.74 8.68
CA LEU A 204 3.56 4.20 9.21
C LEU A 204 3.62 4.13 10.75
N HIS A 205 2.82 3.30 11.40
CA HIS A 205 2.62 3.33 12.85
C HIS A 205 2.08 4.66 13.39
N GLY A 206 1.42 5.43 12.52
CA GLY A 206 0.68 6.63 12.81
C GLY A 206 -0.81 6.37 13.09
N PRO A 207 -1.59 7.43 13.39
CA PRO A 207 -3.02 7.29 13.62
C PRO A 207 -3.80 7.02 12.33
N LYS A 208 -4.95 6.38 12.46
CA LYS A 208 -5.98 6.29 11.42
C LYS A 208 -6.64 7.67 11.22
N GLY A 209 -7.25 7.90 10.06
CA GLY A 209 -7.98 9.15 9.80
C GLY A 209 -7.10 10.37 9.51
N ILE A 210 -5.84 10.13 9.14
CA ILE A 210 -4.89 11.14 8.67
C ILE A 210 -4.01 10.58 7.57
N GLY A 211 -3.70 11.41 6.57
CA GLY A 211 -2.74 11.15 5.50
C GLY A 211 -2.16 12.45 4.97
N ALA A 212 -1.46 12.37 3.87
CA ALA A 212 -1.00 13.55 3.15
C ALA A 212 -0.94 13.27 1.64
N LEU A 213 -1.13 14.35 0.89
CA LEU A 213 -0.86 14.43 -0.53
C LEU A 213 0.37 15.34 -0.73
N TYR A 214 1.42 14.80 -1.33
CA TYR A 214 2.48 15.63 -1.89
C TYR A 214 1.99 16.22 -3.21
N VAL A 215 2.18 17.52 -3.37
CA VAL A 215 1.89 18.26 -4.59
C VAL A 215 3.14 19.05 -4.95
N ARG A 216 3.85 18.64 -6.00
CA ARG A 216 5.07 19.31 -6.46
C ARG A 216 4.81 20.79 -6.73
N LYS A 217 5.76 21.64 -6.36
CA LYS A 217 5.69 23.07 -6.67
C LYS A 217 5.56 23.29 -8.17
N GLY A 218 4.53 24.04 -8.57
CA GLY A 218 4.22 24.32 -9.98
C GLY A 218 3.22 23.36 -10.62
N THR A 219 2.87 22.24 -9.99
CA THR A 219 1.80 21.36 -10.45
C THR A 219 0.45 22.11 -10.36
N PRO A 220 -0.33 22.19 -11.43
CA PRO A 220 -1.69 22.70 -11.40
C PRO A 220 -2.55 21.87 -10.43
N PHE A 221 -3.36 22.55 -9.61
CA PHE A 221 -4.09 21.88 -8.55
C PHE A 221 -5.47 22.48 -8.31
N ASP A 222 -6.50 21.63 -8.29
CA ASP A 222 -7.87 21.97 -7.90
C ASP A 222 -8.26 21.18 -6.63
N ALA A 223 -8.80 21.90 -5.63
CA ALA A 223 -9.12 21.31 -4.34
C ALA A 223 -10.38 20.45 -4.40
N LEU A 224 -10.31 19.20 -3.94
CA LEU A 224 -11.49 18.33 -3.79
C LEU A 224 -12.41 18.85 -2.67
N LEU A 225 -11.85 19.09 -1.49
CA LEU A 225 -12.59 19.62 -0.35
C LEU A 225 -12.43 21.14 -0.30
N ARG A 226 -13.44 21.86 -0.80
CA ARG A 226 -13.48 23.31 -0.79
C ARG A 226 -14.00 23.85 0.53
N GLY A 227 -13.47 25.00 0.99
CA GLY A 227 -13.87 25.62 2.26
C GLY A 227 -13.02 26.83 2.60
N GLY A 228 -12.54 26.92 3.84
CA GLY A 228 -11.68 27.98 4.31
C GLY A 228 -10.25 27.95 3.71
N PRO A 229 -9.36 28.84 4.14
CA PRO A 229 -8.02 29.01 3.57
C PRO A 229 -7.01 27.96 4.05
N GLN A 230 -7.44 26.93 4.78
CA GLN A 230 -6.58 25.86 5.30
C GLN A 230 -5.78 25.21 4.17
N GLU A 231 -4.64 24.63 4.52
CA GLU A 231 -3.73 23.97 3.56
C GLU A 231 -3.45 24.84 2.32
N ARG A 232 -3.38 26.15 2.50
CA ARG A 232 -3.18 27.13 1.40
C ARG A 232 -4.29 27.06 0.33
N ARG A 233 -5.53 26.88 0.75
CA ARG A 233 -6.73 26.68 -0.11
C ARG A 233 -6.72 25.39 -0.93
N ARG A 234 -5.86 24.42 -0.60
CA ARG A 234 -5.80 23.13 -1.29
C ARG A 234 -6.63 22.03 -0.61
N ARG A 235 -6.99 22.24 0.67
CA ARG A 235 -7.91 21.37 1.40
C ARG A 235 -8.60 22.15 2.52
N GLY A 236 -9.89 22.38 2.37
CA GLY A 236 -10.69 23.14 3.34
C GLY A 236 -11.04 22.31 4.57
N GLY A 237 -11.45 23.02 5.65
CA GLY A 237 -11.85 22.41 6.92
C GLY A 237 -10.78 22.56 7.99
N THR A 238 -11.22 22.66 9.25
CA THR A 238 -10.34 22.79 10.43
C THR A 238 -9.35 21.63 10.48
N GLU A 239 -8.10 21.95 10.73
CA GLU A 239 -7.00 21.00 10.78
C GLU A 239 -7.19 19.99 11.93
N ASN A 240 -7.01 18.69 11.63
CA ASN A 240 -6.94 17.62 12.62
C ASN A 240 -5.59 17.67 13.33
N VAL A 241 -5.42 18.65 14.25
CA VAL A 241 -4.13 18.91 14.90
C VAL A 241 -3.54 17.65 15.55
N PRO A 242 -4.28 16.88 16.39
CA PRO A 242 -3.73 15.65 16.96
C PRO A 242 -3.28 14.65 15.90
N GLY A 243 -4.09 14.44 14.86
CA GLY A 243 -3.76 13.52 13.77
C GLY A 243 -2.52 13.96 12.98
N ILE A 244 -2.40 15.26 12.69
CA ILE A 244 -1.25 15.84 11.99
C ILE A 244 0.04 15.68 12.81
N VAL A 245 -0.01 15.96 14.09
CA VAL A 245 1.14 15.78 15.02
C VAL A 245 1.53 14.31 15.07
N GLY A 246 0.55 13.42 15.19
CA GLY A 246 0.78 11.97 15.17
C GLY A 246 1.43 11.49 13.87
N LEU A 247 0.96 11.99 12.71
CA LEU A 247 1.56 11.68 11.41
C LEU A 247 2.99 12.20 11.29
N GLY A 248 3.25 13.42 11.79
CA GLY A 248 4.59 13.99 11.82
C GLY A 248 5.56 13.16 12.67
N LYS A 249 5.12 12.75 13.87
CA LYS A 249 5.91 11.88 14.74
C LYS A 249 6.15 10.49 14.11
N ALA A 250 5.15 9.92 13.46
CA ALA A 250 5.29 8.67 12.72
C ALA A 250 6.31 8.81 11.57
N ALA A 251 6.32 9.95 10.88
CA ALA A 251 7.28 10.24 9.81
C ALA A 251 8.73 10.33 10.32
N GLU A 252 8.96 11.00 11.47
CA GLU A 252 10.29 11.04 12.11
C GLU A 252 10.79 9.64 12.44
N LEU A 253 9.94 8.81 13.06
CA LEU A 253 10.29 7.44 13.44
C LEU A 253 10.51 6.53 12.21
N ALA A 254 9.70 6.71 11.17
CA ALA A 254 9.85 5.95 9.93
C ALA A 254 11.18 6.29 9.22
N LEU A 255 11.55 7.57 9.15
CA LEU A 255 12.82 8.00 8.57
C LEU A 255 14.01 7.42 9.33
N ALA A 256 13.97 7.48 10.66
CA ALA A 256 15.02 6.92 11.50
C ALA A 256 15.13 5.38 11.40
N GLY A 257 14.01 4.70 11.12
CA GLY A 257 13.92 3.24 11.03
C GLY A 257 14.14 2.65 9.64
N LEU A 258 14.37 3.43 8.58
CA LEU A 258 14.46 2.93 7.20
C LEU A 258 15.53 1.83 7.00
N SER A 259 16.68 1.96 7.62
CA SER A 259 17.76 0.95 7.52
C SER A 259 17.40 -0.34 8.23
N ASP A 260 16.70 -0.28 9.36
CA ASP A 260 16.20 -1.45 10.09
C ASP A 260 15.09 -2.16 9.29
N GLU A 261 14.19 -1.40 8.67
CA GLU A 261 13.13 -1.93 7.82
C GLU A 261 13.74 -2.72 6.64
N ALA A 262 14.71 -2.14 5.93
CA ALA A 262 15.36 -2.79 4.81
C ALA A 262 16.19 -4.01 5.25
N GLY A 263 16.91 -3.92 6.35
CA GLY A 263 17.84 -4.95 6.85
C GLY A 263 17.12 -6.03 7.67
N ARG A 264 16.81 -5.72 8.93
CA ARG A 264 16.28 -6.69 9.90
C ARG A 264 14.89 -7.22 9.51
N VAL A 265 13.95 -6.33 9.16
CA VAL A 265 12.60 -6.75 8.80
C VAL A 265 12.63 -7.57 7.51
N GLY A 266 13.42 -7.15 6.52
CA GLY A 266 13.63 -7.91 5.29
C GLY A 266 14.19 -9.32 5.56
N ALA A 267 15.18 -9.44 6.44
CA ALA A 267 15.76 -10.73 6.82
C ALA A 267 14.76 -11.64 7.55
N LEU A 268 13.89 -11.08 8.40
CA LEU A 268 12.83 -11.83 9.09
C LEU A 268 11.77 -12.33 8.09
N ARG A 269 11.37 -11.50 7.12
CA ARG A 269 10.47 -11.87 6.03
C ARG A 269 11.05 -13.03 5.21
N ASP A 270 12.33 -12.93 4.81
CA ASP A 270 12.99 -13.96 4.02
C ASP A 270 13.15 -15.27 4.78
N ARG A 271 13.38 -15.19 6.11
CA ARG A 271 13.44 -16.36 6.98
C ARG A 271 12.09 -17.08 7.04
N LEU A 272 10.99 -16.32 7.24
CA LEU A 272 9.63 -16.87 7.23
C LEU A 272 9.31 -17.52 5.88
N GLU A 273 9.56 -16.81 4.78
CA GLU A 273 9.29 -17.26 3.43
C GLU A 273 10.03 -18.56 3.10
N ARG A 274 11.34 -18.63 3.37
CA ARG A 274 12.14 -19.84 3.15
C ARG A 274 11.59 -21.01 3.96
N ALA A 275 11.31 -20.79 5.25
CA ALA A 275 10.77 -21.85 6.11
C ALA A 275 9.41 -22.37 5.63
N ILE A 276 8.55 -21.52 5.08
CA ILE A 276 7.28 -21.93 4.49
C ILE A 276 7.52 -22.80 3.25
N VAL A 277 8.35 -22.33 2.32
CA VAL A 277 8.66 -23.05 1.10
C VAL A 277 9.26 -24.44 1.39
N ASP A 278 10.22 -24.49 2.30
CA ASP A 278 10.97 -25.72 2.63
C ASP A 278 10.12 -26.75 3.40
N ARG A 279 9.27 -26.29 4.33
CA ARG A 279 8.57 -27.18 5.28
C ARG A 279 7.14 -27.52 4.88
N ILE A 280 6.47 -26.66 4.11
CA ILE A 280 5.08 -26.86 3.73
C ILE A 280 4.97 -27.52 2.36
N GLY A 281 5.75 -27.06 1.38
CA GLY A 281 5.71 -27.58 0.00
C GLY A 281 4.37 -27.26 -0.71
N HIS A 282 4.29 -27.57 -2.00
CA HIS A 282 3.11 -27.30 -2.84
C HIS A 282 2.64 -25.85 -2.73
N CYS A 283 3.58 -24.91 -2.68
CA CYS A 283 3.32 -23.48 -2.60
C CYS A 283 4.27 -22.70 -3.50
N VAL A 284 3.84 -21.51 -3.91
CA VAL A 284 4.59 -20.59 -4.78
C VAL A 284 4.61 -19.21 -4.13
N VAL A 285 5.78 -18.58 -4.06
CA VAL A 285 5.91 -17.17 -3.69
C VAL A 285 5.46 -16.33 -4.87
N ILE A 286 4.50 -15.46 -4.64
CA ILE A 286 3.91 -14.59 -5.65
C ILE A 286 4.70 -13.28 -5.74
N GLY A 287 5.04 -12.89 -6.96
CA GLY A 287 5.77 -11.67 -7.28
C GLY A 287 7.30 -11.87 -7.38
N ASP A 288 7.97 -10.82 -7.81
CA ASP A 288 9.43 -10.79 -7.92
C ASP A 288 10.06 -10.62 -6.53
N ARG A 289 10.98 -11.52 -6.18
CA ARG A 289 11.65 -11.51 -4.87
C ARG A 289 12.65 -10.37 -4.71
N ASP A 290 13.18 -9.86 -5.80
CA ASP A 290 14.23 -8.84 -5.80
C ASP A 290 13.66 -7.41 -5.84
N ALA A 291 12.46 -7.24 -6.43
CA ALA A 291 11.81 -5.95 -6.62
C ALA A 291 10.57 -5.81 -5.74
N ARG A 292 10.74 -5.88 -4.41
CA ARG A 292 9.62 -5.75 -3.46
C ARG A 292 10.00 -5.01 -2.18
N VAL A 293 8.98 -4.50 -1.47
CA VAL A 293 9.16 -3.91 -0.14
C VAL A 293 9.70 -4.95 0.85
N PRO A 294 10.49 -4.54 1.85
CA PRO A 294 11.17 -5.48 2.75
C PRO A 294 10.22 -6.31 3.62
N ASN A 295 9.05 -5.79 3.94
CA ASN A 295 8.17 -6.35 4.97
C ASN A 295 7.13 -7.36 4.47
N THR A 296 6.98 -7.56 3.15
CA THR A 296 5.84 -8.30 2.59
C THR A 296 6.27 -9.54 1.84
N THR A 297 5.57 -10.66 2.08
CA THR A 297 5.56 -11.85 1.22
C THR A 297 4.14 -12.34 1.01
N ASN A 298 3.83 -12.76 -0.21
CA ASN A 298 2.57 -13.39 -0.58
C ASN A 298 2.89 -14.81 -1.08
N ILE A 299 2.26 -15.82 -0.47
CA ILE A 299 2.52 -17.22 -0.77
C ILE A 299 1.20 -17.91 -1.08
N ALA A 300 1.09 -18.47 -2.26
CA ALA A 300 -0.08 -19.23 -2.70
C ALA A 300 0.15 -20.73 -2.49
N PHE A 301 -0.82 -21.39 -1.87
CA PHE A 301 -0.80 -22.81 -1.54
C PHE A 301 -1.74 -23.56 -2.47
N ALA A 302 -1.19 -24.47 -3.28
CA ALA A 302 -1.93 -25.21 -4.29
C ALA A 302 -3.06 -26.05 -3.68
N HIS A 303 -4.23 -26.01 -4.30
CA HIS A 303 -5.42 -26.80 -3.94
C HIS A 303 -5.95 -26.57 -2.51
N LEU A 304 -5.57 -25.44 -1.87
CA LEU A 304 -6.05 -25.07 -0.56
C LEU A 304 -6.92 -23.80 -0.64
N ASP A 305 -7.79 -23.66 0.34
CA ASP A 305 -8.63 -22.49 0.53
C ASP A 305 -8.00 -21.54 1.56
N GLY A 306 -7.82 -20.28 1.18
CA GLY A 306 -7.17 -19.26 2.00
C GLY A 306 -7.97 -18.91 3.25
N GLU A 307 -9.31 -18.93 3.20
CA GLU A 307 -10.13 -18.69 4.38
C GLU A 307 -9.95 -19.81 5.40
N ALA A 308 -9.88 -21.07 4.93
CA ALA A 308 -9.59 -22.21 5.80
C ALA A 308 -8.20 -22.09 6.43
N ILE A 309 -7.19 -21.63 5.65
CA ILE A 309 -5.84 -21.37 6.18
C ILE A 309 -5.90 -20.26 7.24
N LEU A 310 -6.52 -19.11 6.94
CA LEU A 310 -6.62 -17.98 7.87
C LEU A 310 -7.36 -18.36 9.17
N HIS A 311 -8.43 -19.13 9.06
CA HIS A 311 -9.16 -19.61 10.24
C HIS A 311 -8.25 -20.42 11.17
N ARG A 312 -7.41 -21.30 10.62
CA ARG A 312 -6.46 -22.11 11.40
C ARG A 312 -5.30 -21.26 11.95
N LEU A 313 -4.79 -20.31 11.18
CA LEU A 313 -3.78 -19.35 11.64
C LEU A 313 -4.31 -18.53 12.82
N THR A 314 -5.52 -17.98 12.70
CA THR A 314 -6.20 -17.21 13.74
C THR A 314 -6.38 -18.06 15.01
N GLY A 315 -6.82 -19.32 14.89
CA GLY A 315 -6.94 -20.25 16.00
C GLY A 315 -5.61 -20.58 16.69
N ALA A 316 -4.47 -20.37 16.00
CA ALA A 316 -3.12 -20.49 16.57
C ALA A 316 -2.56 -19.14 17.06
N GLY A 317 -3.36 -18.07 17.04
CA GLY A 317 -2.94 -16.73 17.46
C GLY A 317 -2.02 -16.03 16.44
N ILE A 318 -2.12 -16.36 15.14
CA ILE A 318 -1.35 -15.76 14.06
C ILE A 318 -2.32 -14.97 13.16
N ALA A 319 -2.15 -13.66 13.08
CA ALA A 319 -2.91 -12.79 12.17
C ALA A 319 -2.15 -12.62 10.84
N ALA A 320 -2.79 -12.98 9.73
CA ALA A 320 -2.33 -12.81 8.37
C ALA A 320 -3.53 -12.41 7.49
N SER A 321 -3.37 -12.26 6.16
CA SER A 321 -4.44 -11.79 5.27
C SER A 321 -4.47 -12.57 3.94
N LEU A 322 -5.63 -12.57 3.27
CA LEU A 322 -5.76 -13.01 1.88
C LEU A 322 -5.15 -12.02 0.86
N GLY A 323 -4.66 -10.87 1.33
CA GLY A 323 -4.17 -9.79 0.46
C GLY A 323 -5.26 -8.78 0.10
N SER A 324 -6.39 -9.21 -0.37
CA SER A 324 -7.55 -8.36 -0.67
C SER A 324 -8.38 -8.05 0.59
N ALA A 325 -7.79 -7.39 1.59
CA ALA A 325 -8.45 -7.10 2.88
C ALA A 325 -9.72 -6.22 2.74
N CYS A 326 -9.90 -5.50 1.63
CA CYS A 326 -11.09 -4.70 1.36
C CYS A 326 -12.25 -5.52 0.78
N ALA A 327 -12.02 -6.77 0.39
CA ALA A 327 -13.03 -7.68 -0.15
C ALA A 327 -13.54 -8.69 0.89
N SER A 328 -13.48 -8.35 2.18
CA SER A 328 -14.09 -9.18 3.24
C SER A 328 -15.61 -9.28 3.00
N GLY A 329 -16.02 -10.40 2.39
CA GLY A 329 -17.38 -10.65 1.91
C GLY A 329 -17.51 -10.95 0.41
N SER A 330 -16.48 -10.73 -0.40
CA SER A 330 -16.42 -11.14 -1.80
C SER A 330 -15.80 -12.54 -1.91
N MET A 331 -16.53 -13.47 -2.53
CA MET A 331 -16.03 -14.81 -2.86
C MET A 331 -15.08 -14.80 -4.08
N GLU A 332 -14.80 -13.62 -4.65
CA GLU A 332 -13.94 -13.50 -5.82
C GLU A 332 -12.45 -13.45 -5.46
N PRO A 333 -11.60 -14.16 -6.22
CA PRO A 333 -10.15 -14.06 -6.06
C PRO A 333 -9.64 -12.63 -6.30
N SER A 334 -8.51 -12.28 -5.68
CA SER A 334 -7.83 -11.00 -5.84
C SER A 334 -7.70 -10.57 -7.32
N HIS A 335 -8.08 -9.33 -7.62
CA HIS A 335 -7.88 -8.74 -8.94
C HIS A 335 -6.38 -8.64 -9.31
N VAL A 336 -5.49 -8.44 -8.32
CA VAL A 336 -4.04 -8.42 -8.50
C VAL A 336 -3.54 -9.79 -8.97
N LEU A 337 -3.91 -10.86 -8.28
CA LEU A 337 -3.49 -12.21 -8.64
C LEU A 337 -4.07 -12.66 -9.99
N ARG A 338 -5.30 -12.22 -10.31
CA ARG A 338 -5.89 -12.43 -11.63
C ARG A 338 -5.13 -11.68 -12.73
N ALA A 339 -4.77 -10.42 -12.49
CA ALA A 339 -3.97 -9.63 -13.44
C ALA A 339 -2.58 -10.24 -13.67
N MET A 340 -1.98 -10.83 -12.65
CA MET A 340 -0.73 -11.59 -12.73
C MET A 340 -0.88 -12.98 -13.39
N LYS A 341 -2.10 -13.38 -13.75
CA LYS A 341 -2.40 -14.69 -14.34
C LYS A 341 -1.91 -15.86 -13.48
N VAL A 342 -2.01 -15.73 -12.16
CA VAL A 342 -1.72 -16.81 -11.23
C VAL A 342 -2.60 -18.01 -11.53
N ALA A 343 -2.02 -19.22 -11.54
CA ALA A 343 -2.73 -20.45 -11.90
C ALA A 343 -3.96 -20.68 -11.01
N PRO A 344 -5.09 -21.17 -11.58
CA PRO A 344 -6.37 -21.30 -10.88
C PRO A 344 -6.31 -22.08 -9.56
N GLU A 345 -5.47 -23.11 -9.49
CA GLU A 345 -5.26 -23.96 -8.31
C GLU A 345 -4.55 -23.23 -7.16
N LEU A 346 -3.88 -22.09 -7.44
CA LEU A 346 -3.16 -21.25 -6.49
C LEU A 346 -3.98 -20.05 -6.03
N LEU A 347 -4.87 -19.53 -6.89
CA LEU A 347 -5.58 -18.26 -6.69
C LEU A 347 -6.31 -18.15 -5.34
N LYS A 348 -6.98 -19.23 -4.93
CA LYS A 348 -7.77 -19.26 -3.69
C LYS A 348 -6.91 -19.49 -2.44
N GLY A 349 -5.71 -20.03 -2.60
CA GLY A 349 -4.82 -20.39 -1.49
C GLY A 349 -3.77 -19.33 -1.14
N ALA A 350 -3.87 -18.12 -1.67
CA ALA A 350 -2.88 -17.08 -1.47
C ALA A 350 -3.02 -16.41 -0.08
N ILE A 351 -1.93 -16.37 0.67
CA ILE A 351 -1.83 -15.72 1.99
C ILE A 351 -0.73 -14.68 1.96
N ARG A 352 -1.07 -13.46 2.36
CA ARG A 352 -0.11 -12.39 2.58
C ARG A 352 0.33 -12.37 4.03
N PHE A 353 1.65 -12.38 4.24
CA PHE A 353 2.28 -12.08 5.52
C PHE A 353 2.99 -10.73 5.39
N SER A 354 2.64 -9.79 6.24
CA SER A 354 3.27 -8.47 6.25
C SER A 354 3.75 -8.10 7.65
N LEU A 355 5.06 -8.05 7.77
CA LEU A 355 5.80 -7.75 9.00
C LEU A 355 5.84 -6.23 9.26
N SER A 356 6.43 -5.83 10.36
CA SER A 356 6.78 -4.44 10.65
C SER A 356 8.02 -4.36 11.54
N ARG A 357 8.46 -3.14 11.83
CA ARG A 357 9.56 -2.89 12.77
C ARG A 357 9.31 -3.47 14.17
N ASP A 358 8.05 -3.69 14.56
CA ASP A 358 7.70 -4.30 15.85
C ASP A 358 7.82 -5.83 15.84
N THR A 359 7.91 -6.45 14.65
CA THR A 359 8.01 -7.92 14.53
C THR A 359 9.36 -8.41 15.02
N THR A 360 9.35 -9.41 15.90
CA THR A 360 10.53 -10.00 16.54
C THR A 360 10.93 -11.34 15.91
N ALA A 361 12.19 -11.73 16.05
CA ALA A 361 12.67 -13.04 15.63
C ALA A 361 11.95 -14.18 16.34
N ALA A 362 11.66 -14.03 17.64
CA ALA A 362 10.94 -15.01 18.43
C ALA A 362 9.49 -15.23 17.96
N GLU A 363 8.83 -14.17 17.48
CA GLU A 363 7.50 -14.30 16.87
C GLU A 363 7.56 -15.07 15.55
N ILE A 364 8.55 -14.79 14.71
CA ILE A 364 8.77 -15.53 13.46
C ILE A 364 9.07 -16.99 13.73
N ASP A 365 9.90 -17.30 14.74
CA ASP A 365 10.18 -18.69 15.13
C ASP A 365 8.93 -19.45 15.55
N ARG A 366 8.09 -18.83 16.39
CA ARG A 366 6.81 -19.43 16.80
C ARG A 366 5.89 -19.70 15.61
N VAL A 367 5.84 -18.77 14.65
CA VAL A 367 5.04 -18.95 13.42
C VAL A 367 5.59 -20.14 12.65
N ILE A 368 6.90 -20.19 12.38
CA ILE A 368 7.56 -21.27 11.65
C ILE A 368 7.32 -22.65 12.28
N GLU A 369 7.34 -22.73 13.61
CA GLU A 369 7.07 -23.97 14.35
C GLU A 369 5.61 -24.42 14.25
N ALA A 370 4.66 -23.48 14.23
CA ALA A 370 3.23 -23.78 14.20
C ALA A 370 2.73 -24.20 12.80
N LEU A 371 3.32 -23.65 11.73
CA LEU A 371 2.83 -23.81 10.36
C LEU A 371 2.68 -25.26 9.89
N PRO A 372 3.64 -26.22 10.09
CA PRO A 372 3.47 -27.59 9.62
C PRO A 372 2.22 -28.26 10.17
N GLY A 373 1.96 -28.11 11.47
CA GLY A 373 0.76 -28.66 12.11
C GLY A 373 -0.54 -28.00 11.66
N ILE A 374 -0.49 -26.70 11.33
CA ILE A 374 -1.64 -25.96 10.78
C ILE A 374 -1.96 -26.51 9.39
N PHE A 375 -0.97 -26.54 8.48
CA PHE A 375 -1.16 -26.98 7.10
C PHE A 375 -1.52 -28.47 6.99
N ALA A 376 -1.00 -29.33 7.86
CA ALA A 376 -1.44 -30.74 7.93
C ALA A 376 -2.96 -30.84 8.19
N ARG A 377 -3.50 -30.04 9.11
CA ARG A 377 -4.95 -30.00 9.42
C ARG A 377 -5.78 -29.41 8.27
N VAL A 378 -5.29 -28.35 7.61
CA VAL A 378 -5.97 -27.76 6.44
C VAL A 378 -6.05 -28.79 5.32
N ARG A 379 -4.95 -29.45 4.98
CA ARG A 379 -4.86 -30.47 3.94
C ARG A 379 -5.75 -31.67 4.23
N ALA A 380 -5.82 -32.13 5.47
CA ALA A 380 -6.67 -33.23 5.88
C ALA A 380 -8.16 -32.95 5.67
N SER A 381 -8.59 -31.70 5.73
CA SER A 381 -9.98 -31.27 5.59
C SER A 381 -10.31 -30.67 4.19
N ALA A 382 -9.34 -30.57 3.27
CA ALA A 382 -9.51 -29.95 1.95
C ALA A 382 -9.86 -30.99 0.87
N PRO A 383 -11.09 -31.02 0.31
CA PRO A 383 -11.47 -31.97 -0.74
C PRO A 383 -10.62 -31.85 -2.01
N SER A 384 -10.27 -30.61 -2.40
CA SER A 384 -9.42 -30.34 -3.58
C SER A 384 -8.01 -30.88 -3.42
N TRP A 385 -7.45 -30.85 -2.21
CA TRP A 385 -6.16 -31.48 -1.90
C TRP A 385 -6.24 -33.01 -1.96
N GLN A 386 -7.30 -33.63 -1.45
CA GLN A 386 -7.50 -35.07 -1.50
C GLN A 386 -7.66 -35.57 -2.94
N ALA A 387 -8.41 -34.83 -3.77
CA ALA A 387 -8.54 -35.13 -5.19
C ALA A 387 -7.19 -35.03 -5.94
N HIS A 388 -6.38 -34.01 -5.61
CA HIS A 388 -5.03 -33.87 -6.18
C HIS A 388 -4.12 -35.06 -5.85
N LEU A 389 -4.12 -35.54 -4.60
CA LEU A 389 -3.33 -36.71 -4.20
C LEU A 389 -3.75 -37.99 -4.95
N GLN A 390 -5.07 -38.18 -5.14
CA GLN A 390 -5.60 -39.34 -5.86
C GLN A 390 -5.17 -39.33 -7.35
N SER A 391 -5.26 -38.16 -8.01
CA SER A 391 -4.86 -38.02 -9.41
C SER A 391 -3.34 -38.21 -9.60
N SER A 392 -2.53 -37.75 -8.67
CA SER A 392 -1.08 -37.91 -8.72
C SER A 392 -0.64 -39.36 -8.47
N SER A 393 -1.37 -40.13 -7.67
CA SER A 393 -1.09 -41.53 -7.43
C SER A 393 -1.47 -42.44 -8.64
N THR A 394 -2.52 -42.07 -9.39
CA THR A 394 -2.93 -42.78 -10.60
C THR A 394 -1.96 -42.55 -11.77
N ALA A 395 -1.42 -41.33 -11.91
CA ALA A 395 -0.45 -41.00 -12.95
C ALA A 395 0.90 -41.77 -12.81
N THR A 396 1.22 -42.22 -11.60
CA THR A 396 2.46 -43.01 -11.33
C THR A 396 2.29 -44.51 -11.53
N MET A 397 1.07 -44.98 -11.80
CA MET A 397 0.76 -46.41 -11.98
C MET A 397 0.46 -46.85 -13.43
N GLU A 398 0.57 -45.97 -14.44
CA GLU A 398 0.53 -46.40 -15.82
C GLU A 398 1.89 -47.00 -16.20
N PRO A 399 1.98 -48.33 -16.44
CA PRO A 399 3.19 -48.92 -16.93
C PRO A 399 3.39 -48.51 -18.40
N ALA A 400 4.61 -48.09 -18.73
CA ALA A 400 5.02 -47.95 -20.13
C ALA A 400 4.74 -49.31 -20.86
N LEU A 401 3.78 -49.29 -21.78
CA LEU A 401 3.56 -50.34 -22.80
C LEU A 401 4.46 -50.12 -23.99
#